data_36942f0973b577a4d82c9cd7a40d982c
#
_entry.id   36942f0973b577a4d82c9cd7a40d982c
#
_cell.length_a   1.000
_cell.length_b   1.000
_cell.length_c   1.000
_cell.angle_alpha   90.00
_cell.angle_beta   90.00
_cell.angle_gamma   90.00
#
_symmetry.space_group_name_H-M   'P 1'
#
loop_
_entity.id
_entity.type
_entity.pdbx_description
1 polymer ?
#
loop_
_entity_poly.entity_id
_entity_poly.type
_entity_poly.pdbx_seq_one_letter_code
_entity_poly.pdbx_strand_id
1 'polypeptide(L)'
;SKFDEFNLTVGGEVTELYRNISNVAIKYYEDRTRNIGKLVNYFDAPRASNERMQAVLGLLTSDFWACELKLYDSQMNLAASSRRAETNCMSDGYTASTDEFTLIAHFASDINIDSLTSRMTRFRDAAKDAELTLNSSIIKTRFMIDFTSTILLSVLSALLIVLRMIDQLMKPMHNL
;
A
#
# COMPACT_ATOMS: atom_id res chain seq x y z
N SER A 1 21.80 2.63 -16.98
CA SER A 1 21.48 4.04 -17.29
C SER A 1 20.94 4.72 -16.03
N LYS A 2 20.95 6.08 -15.96
CA LYS A 2 20.39 6.82 -14.82
C LYS A 2 18.91 6.49 -14.56
N PHE A 3 18.20 6.02 -15.57
CA PHE A 3 16.81 5.60 -15.49
C PHE A 3 16.68 4.22 -14.82
N ASP A 4 17.61 3.32 -15.05
CA ASP A 4 17.64 2.00 -14.40
C ASP A 4 17.97 2.15 -12.90
N GLU A 5 18.84 3.10 -12.56
CA GLU A 5 19.22 3.44 -11.20
C GLU A 5 18.03 4.09 -10.43
N PHE A 6 17.27 4.97 -11.08
CA PHE A 6 16.05 5.57 -10.54
C PHE A 6 14.96 4.52 -10.28
N ASN A 7 14.70 3.62 -11.22
CA ASN A 7 13.70 2.57 -11.06
C ASN A 7 14.07 1.55 -9.97
N LEU A 8 15.34 1.19 -9.86
CA LEU A 8 15.83 0.33 -8.76
C LEU A 8 15.65 1.01 -7.40
N THR A 9 15.94 2.30 -7.31
CA THR A 9 15.81 3.07 -6.06
C THR A 9 14.35 3.21 -5.66
N VAL A 10 13.47 3.66 -6.57
CA VAL A 10 12.02 3.81 -6.29
C VAL A 10 11.36 2.47 -5.97
N GLY A 11 11.71 1.41 -6.71
CA GLY A 11 11.20 0.06 -6.42
C GLY A 11 11.64 -0.45 -5.06
N GLY A 12 12.86 -0.14 -4.64
CA GLY A 12 13.41 -0.47 -3.32
C GLY A 12 12.68 0.27 -2.21
N GLU A 13 12.53 1.58 -2.33
CA GLU A 13 11.84 2.42 -1.33
C GLU A 13 10.37 2.04 -1.15
N VAL A 14 9.65 1.77 -2.25
CA VAL A 14 8.26 1.32 -2.20
C VAL A 14 8.14 -0.04 -1.51
N THR A 15 9.07 -0.97 -1.76
CA THR A 15 9.09 -2.29 -1.11
C THR A 15 9.39 -2.16 0.38
N GLU A 16 10.29 -1.27 0.76
CA GLU A 16 10.64 -1.00 2.17
C GLU A 16 9.47 -0.33 2.90
N LEU A 17 8.83 0.66 2.30
CA LEU A 17 7.65 1.30 2.85
C LEU A 17 6.52 0.29 3.08
N TYR A 18 6.26 -0.60 2.12
CA TYR A 18 5.28 -1.68 2.25
C TYR A 18 5.61 -2.61 3.42
N ARG A 19 6.88 -3.03 3.54
CA ARG A 19 7.34 -3.87 4.64
C ARG A 19 7.12 -3.19 5.99
N ASN A 20 7.42 -1.90 6.08
CA ASN A 20 7.23 -1.12 7.30
C ASN A 20 5.74 -0.99 7.67
N ILE A 21 4.87 -0.71 6.70
CA ILE A 21 3.41 -0.65 6.93
C ILE A 21 2.88 -2.02 7.37
N SER A 22 3.31 -3.10 6.73
CA SER A 22 2.91 -4.47 7.11
C SER A 22 3.36 -4.81 8.53
N ASN A 23 4.60 -4.51 8.91
CA ASN A 23 5.11 -4.75 10.25
C ASN A 23 4.35 -3.95 11.31
N VAL A 24 4.01 -2.68 11.03
CA VAL A 24 3.20 -1.85 11.93
C VAL A 24 1.80 -2.42 12.09
N ALA A 25 1.17 -2.88 11.01
CA ALA A 25 -0.15 -3.50 11.06
C ALA A 25 -0.14 -4.80 11.88
N ILE A 26 0.84 -5.69 11.65
CA ILE A 26 1.01 -6.93 12.41
C ILE A 26 1.15 -6.62 13.91
N LYS A 27 2.06 -5.71 14.26
CA LYS A 27 2.28 -5.31 15.65
C LYS A 27 1.02 -4.73 16.29
N TYR A 28 0.27 -3.92 15.56
CA TYR A 28 -1.01 -3.36 16.02
C TYR A 28 -2.01 -4.47 16.38
N TYR A 29 -2.17 -5.47 15.52
CA TYR A 29 -3.09 -6.58 15.77
C TYR A 29 -2.60 -7.51 16.89
N GLU A 30 -1.30 -7.75 17.01
CA GLU A 30 -0.70 -8.50 18.13
C GLU A 30 -0.96 -7.81 19.47
N ASP A 31 -0.70 -6.51 19.57
CA ASP A 31 -0.94 -5.72 20.78
C ASP A 31 -2.43 -5.68 21.14
N ARG A 32 -3.29 -5.58 20.14
CA ARG A 32 -4.74 -5.61 20.32
C ARG A 32 -5.21 -6.98 20.85
N THR A 33 -4.71 -8.07 20.27
CA THR A 33 -5.00 -9.43 20.74
C THR A 33 -4.52 -9.65 22.17
N ARG A 34 -3.33 -9.16 22.51
CA ARG A 34 -2.80 -9.21 23.87
C ARG A 34 -3.69 -8.44 24.87
N ASN A 35 -4.22 -7.29 24.48
CA ASN A 35 -5.13 -6.51 25.31
C ASN A 35 -6.47 -7.24 25.50
N ILE A 36 -7.01 -7.85 24.45
CA ILE A 36 -8.21 -8.71 24.57
C ILE A 36 -7.92 -9.87 25.53
N GLY A 37 -6.79 -10.53 25.42
CA GLY A 37 -6.37 -11.60 26.32
C GLY A 37 -6.32 -11.17 27.79
N LYS A 38 -5.80 -9.96 28.08
CA LYS A 38 -5.83 -9.39 29.43
C LYS A 38 -7.24 -9.18 29.96
N LEU A 39 -8.17 -8.73 29.10
CA LEU A 39 -9.57 -8.54 29.46
C LEU A 39 -10.28 -9.88 29.69
N VAL A 40 -10.02 -10.89 28.87
CA VAL A 40 -10.52 -12.25 29.06
C VAL A 40 -10.10 -12.78 30.43
N ASN A 41 -8.85 -12.57 30.83
CA ASN A 41 -8.35 -12.93 32.15
C ASN A 41 -8.99 -12.09 33.27
N TYR A 42 -9.12 -10.78 33.08
CA TYR A 42 -9.74 -9.88 34.05
C TYR A 42 -11.20 -10.24 34.36
N PHE A 43 -11.96 -10.66 33.35
CA PHE A 43 -13.33 -11.13 33.52
C PHE A 43 -13.45 -12.56 34.03
N ASP A 44 -12.33 -13.22 34.33
CA ASP A 44 -12.27 -14.63 34.75
C ASP A 44 -13.05 -15.56 33.78
N ALA A 45 -13.04 -15.20 32.49
CA ALA A 45 -13.82 -15.90 31.49
C ALA A 45 -13.49 -17.40 31.36
N PRO A 46 -12.23 -17.83 31.45
CA PRO A 46 -11.87 -19.25 31.33
C PRO A 46 -12.47 -20.13 32.44
N ARG A 47 -12.78 -19.54 33.61
CA ARG A 47 -13.37 -20.25 34.77
C ARG A 47 -14.88 -20.02 34.89
N ALA A 48 -15.46 -19.20 34.03
CA ALA A 48 -16.88 -18.88 34.05
C ALA A 48 -17.72 -20.00 33.40
N SER A 49 -19.04 -19.94 33.61
CA SER A 49 -19.97 -20.80 32.87
C SER A 49 -19.92 -20.51 31.38
N ASN A 50 -20.26 -21.50 30.54
CA ASN A 50 -20.25 -21.34 29.08
C ASN A 50 -21.05 -20.13 28.60
N GLU A 51 -22.20 -19.83 29.21
CA GLU A 51 -23.02 -18.67 28.85
C GLU A 51 -22.30 -17.34 29.13
N ARG A 52 -21.65 -17.24 30.31
CA ARG A 52 -20.90 -16.05 30.68
C ARG A 52 -19.66 -15.87 29.82
N MET A 53 -18.97 -16.96 29.51
CA MET A 53 -17.82 -16.97 28.62
C MET A 53 -18.20 -16.50 27.22
N GLN A 54 -19.31 -17.01 26.66
CA GLN A 54 -19.86 -16.58 25.38
C GLN A 54 -20.26 -15.09 25.38
N ALA A 55 -20.89 -14.62 26.45
CA ALA A 55 -21.29 -13.21 26.59
C ALA A 55 -20.07 -12.28 26.63
N VAL A 56 -19.02 -12.65 27.38
CA VAL A 56 -17.77 -11.87 27.44
C VAL A 56 -17.09 -11.83 26.07
N LEU A 57 -16.95 -12.98 25.38
CA LEU A 57 -16.38 -13.00 24.05
C LEU A 57 -17.21 -12.20 23.05
N GLY A 58 -18.54 -12.24 23.14
CA GLY A 58 -19.44 -11.44 22.31
C GLY A 58 -19.21 -9.96 22.46
N LEU A 59 -19.09 -9.47 23.69
CA LEU A 59 -18.77 -8.06 23.99
C LEU A 59 -17.40 -7.67 23.43
N LEU A 60 -16.38 -8.48 23.70
CA LEU A 60 -15.01 -8.22 23.22
C LEU A 60 -14.92 -8.24 21.69
N THR A 61 -15.67 -9.13 21.03
CA THR A 61 -15.74 -9.16 19.56
C THR A 61 -16.32 -7.86 19.01
N SER A 62 -17.35 -7.32 19.67
CA SER A 62 -17.97 -6.06 19.27
C SER A 62 -17.07 -4.84 19.55
N ASP A 63 -16.57 -4.72 20.77
CA ASP A 63 -15.84 -3.52 21.24
C ASP A 63 -14.45 -3.39 20.58
N PHE A 64 -13.80 -4.51 20.30
CA PHE A 64 -12.47 -4.52 19.68
C PHE A 64 -12.49 -4.70 18.18
N TRP A 65 -13.66 -4.66 17.55
CA TRP A 65 -13.78 -4.84 16.09
C TRP A 65 -13.11 -6.14 15.60
N ALA A 66 -13.09 -7.14 16.46
CA ALA A 66 -12.64 -8.46 16.06
C ALA A 66 -13.71 -9.10 15.17
N CYS A 67 -13.30 -9.83 14.17
CA CYS A 67 -14.18 -10.59 13.32
C CYS A 67 -14.58 -11.90 13.96
N GLU A 68 -13.61 -12.56 14.56
CA GLU A 68 -13.80 -13.83 15.26
C GLU A 68 -12.83 -13.91 16.43
N LEU A 69 -13.30 -14.36 17.59
CA LEU A 69 -12.50 -14.70 18.76
C LEU A 69 -12.72 -16.17 19.09
N LYS A 70 -11.64 -16.91 19.26
CA LYS A 70 -11.66 -18.32 19.69
C LYS A 70 -10.85 -18.45 20.97
N LEU A 71 -11.45 -19.00 21.99
CA LEU A 71 -10.81 -19.26 23.26
C LEU A 71 -10.60 -20.78 23.40
N TYR A 72 -9.36 -21.18 23.63
CA TYR A 72 -8.94 -22.55 23.85
C TYR A 72 -8.49 -22.73 25.29
N ASP A 73 -8.76 -23.88 25.87
CA ASP A 73 -8.25 -24.25 27.20
C ASP A 73 -6.75 -24.60 27.13
N SER A 74 -6.17 -24.94 28.28
CA SER A 74 -4.76 -25.35 28.39
C SER A 74 -4.43 -26.64 27.62
N GLN A 75 -5.44 -27.42 27.22
CA GLN A 75 -5.31 -28.63 26.41
C GLN A 75 -5.57 -28.39 24.93
N MET A 76 -5.73 -27.13 24.53
CA MET A 76 -6.06 -26.71 23.16
C MET A 76 -7.42 -27.19 22.65
N ASN A 77 -8.37 -27.48 23.57
CA ASN A 77 -9.74 -27.71 23.20
C ASN A 77 -10.47 -26.37 23.07
N LEU A 78 -11.34 -26.22 22.08
CA LEU A 78 -12.14 -25.02 21.90
C LEU A 78 -13.16 -24.89 23.05
N ALA A 79 -12.95 -23.94 23.95
CA ALA A 79 -13.82 -23.66 25.08
C ALA A 79 -15.00 -22.75 24.68
N ALA A 80 -14.73 -21.73 23.89
CA ALA A 80 -15.76 -20.80 23.40
C ALA A 80 -15.30 -20.12 22.12
N SER A 81 -16.28 -19.66 21.33
CA SER A 81 -15.99 -18.83 20.14
C SER A 81 -17.10 -17.81 19.94
N SER A 82 -16.70 -16.62 19.49
CA SER A 82 -17.63 -15.56 19.07
C SER A 82 -17.23 -15.06 17.69
N ARG A 83 -18.19 -14.98 16.79
CA ARG A 83 -17.99 -14.49 15.43
C ARG A 83 -19.04 -13.44 15.09
N ARG A 84 -18.58 -12.37 14.47
CA ARG A 84 -19.44 -11.31 13.95
C ARG A 84 -20.07 -11.78 12.63
N ALA A 85 -21.40 -11.71 12.53
CA ALA A 85 -22.08 -11.94 11.27
C ALA A 85 -21.69 -10.84 10.27
N GLU A 86 -21.52 -11.18 9.00
CA GLU A 86 -21.34 -10.24 7.89
C GLU A 86 -19.94 -9.60 7.71
N THR A 87 -18.89 -10.08 8.39
CA THR A 87 -17.54 -9.56 8.17
C THR A 87 -16.63 -10.57 7.48
N ASN A 88 -15.86 -10.10 6.48
CA ASN A 88 -14.76 -10.88 5.92
C ASN A 88 -13.60 -10.85 6.91
N CYS A 89 -13.33 -11.98 7.54
CA CYS A 89 -12.21 -12.14 8.44
C CYS A 89 -10.91 -12.33 7.68
N MET A 90 -9.82 -11.77 8.21
CA MET A 90 -8.47 -12.12 7.75
C MET A 90 -8.24 -13.63 7.95
N SER A 91 -7.53 -14.26 7.03
CA SER A 91 -7.14 -15.68 7.15
C SER A 91 -6.21 -15.89 8.34
N ASP A 92 -5.36 -14.91 8.62
CA ASP A 92 -4.35 -14.98 9.66
C ASP A 92 -4.97 -14.63 11.02
N GLY A 93 -4.78 -15.51 12.00
CA GLY A 93 -5.18 -15.30 13.38
C GLY A 93 -4.00 -14.84 14.23
N TYR A 94 -4.25 -13.87 15.10
CA TYR A 94 -3.27 -13.41 16.08
C TYR A 94 -3.51 -14.09 17.41
N THR A 95 -2.44 -14.54 18.07
CA THR A 95 -2.55 -15.39 19.26
C THR A 95 -2.06 -14.66 20.50
N ALA A 96 -2.80 -14.80 21.60
CA ALA A 96 -2.37 -14.44 22.94
C ALA A 96 -2.54 -15.65 23.85
N SER A 97 -1.44 -16.13 24.41
CA SER A 97 -1.44 -17.32 25.27
C SER A 97 -1.07 -16.94 26.71
N THR A 98 -1.72 -17.59 27.64
CA THR A 98 -1.41 -17.62 29.08
C THR A 98 -1.28 -19.08 29.51
N ASP A 99 -0.92 -19.32 30.76
CA ASP A 99 -0.83 -20.67 31.30
C ASP A 99 -2.21 -21.37 31.37
N GLU A 100 -3.30 -20.61 31.38
CA GLU A 100 -4.66 -21.13 31.54
C GLU A 100 -5.44 -21.25 30.23
N PHE A 101 -5.12 -20.42 29.25
CA PHE A 101 -5.86 -20.38 27.97
C PHE A 101 -5.03 -19.84 26.82
N THR A 102 -5.49 -20.13 25.61
CA THR A 102 -5.00 -19.53 24.37
C THR A 102 -6.15 -18.83 23.64
N LEU A 103 -5.99 -17.54 23.37
CA LEU A 103 -6.94 -16.74 22.60
C LEU A 103 -6.41 -16.56 21.18
N ILE A 104 -7.23 -16.88 20.19
CA ILE A 104 -6.95 -16.56 18.78
C ILE A 104 -7.98 -15.52 18.35
N ALA A 105 -7.48 -14.39 17.83
CA ALA A 105 -8.29 -13.30 17.31
C ALA A 105 -8.08 -13.15 15.81
N HIS A 106 -9.17 -13.17 15.05
CA HIS A 106 -9.20 -12.77 13.64
C HIS A 106 -9.85 -11.40 13.54
N PHE A 107 -9.24 -10.50 12.81
CA PHE A 107 -9.76 -9.15 12.61
C PHE A 107 -10.43 -9.00 11.24
N ALA A 108 -11.32 -8.02 11.13
CA ALA A 108 -11.90 -7.67 9.85
C ALA A 108 -10.83 -7.03 8.96
N SER A 109 -10.76 -7.45 7.73
CA SER A 109 -9.84 -6.89 6.76
C SER A 109 -10.46 -5.64 6.12
N ASP A 110 -10.42 -4.50 6.83
CA ASP A 110 -10.73 -3.21 6.21
C ASP A 110 -9.60 -2.76 5.27
N ILE A 111 -8.39 -3.20 5.54
CA ILE A 111 -7.25 -3.09 4.62
C ILE A 111 -6.99 -4.49 4.10
N ASN A 112 -7.54 -4.80 2.95
CA ASN A 112 -7.22 -6.04 2.25
C ASN A 112 -5.75 -5.97 1.80
N ILE A 113 -4.85 -6.38 2.70
CA ILE A 113 -3.40 -6.42 2.47
C ILE A 113 -3.11 -7.24 1.21
N ASP A 114 -3.88 -8.31 0.97
CA ASP A 114 -3.76 -9.13 -0.24
C ASP A 114 -4.18 -8.34 -1.49
N SER A 115 -5.22 -7.49 -1.40
CA SER A 115 -5.59 -6.61 -2.51
C SER A 115 -4.59 -5.50 -2.73
N LEU A 116 -3.97 -4.98 -1.65
CA LEU A 116 -2.89 -4.00 -1.76
C LEU A 116 -1.65 -4.64 -2.40
N THR A 117 -1.27 -5.83 -1.97
CA THR A 117 -0.16 -6.61 -2.53
C THR A 117 -0.40 -6.92 -4.01
N SER A 118 -1.61 -7.38 -4.35
CA SER A 118 -1.96 -7.68 -5.75
C SER A 118 -2.00 -6.41 -6.62
N ARG A 119 -2.45 -5.27 -6.07
CA ARG A 119 -2.40 -3.98 -6.78
C ARG A 119 -0.97 -3.49 -6.98
N MET A 120 -0.11 -3.60 -5.97
CA MET A 120 1.30 -3.24 -6.08
C MET A 120 2.05 -4.15 -7.06
N THR A 121 1.77 -5.45 -7.05
CA THR A 121 2.35 -6.39 -8.02
C THR A 121 1.91 -6.03 -9.44
N ARG A 122 0.63 -5.75 -9.66
CA ARG A 122 0.10 -5.27 -10.96
C ARG A 122 0.72 -3.92 -11.37
N PHE A 123 0.89 -3.01 -10.43
CA PHE A 123 1.54 -1.72 -10.70
C PHE A 123 3.00 -1.90 -11.09
N ARG A 124 3.72 -2.77 -10.37
CA ARG A 124 5.11 -3.12 -10.71
C ARG A 124 5.22 -3.80 -12.08
N ASP A 125 4.31 -4.72 -12.39
CA ASP A 125 4.29 -5.42 -13.68
C ASP A 125 3.91 -4.45 -14.81
N ALA A 126 2.94 -3.56 -14.60
CA ALA A 126 2.59 -2.49 -15.54
C ALA A 126 3.72 -1.47 -15.73
N ALA A 127 4.46 -1.12 -14.66
CA ALA A 127 5.64 -0.26 -14.76
C ALA A 127 6.76 -0.93 -15.56
N LYS A 128 6.94 -2.25 -15.38
CA LYS A 128 7.91 -3.05 -16.12
C LYS A 128 7.53 -3.19 -17.61
N ASP A 129 6.25 -3.37 -17.91
CA ASP A 129 5.74 -3.38 -19.28
C ASP A 129 5.84 -2.00 -19.93
N ALA A 130 5.60 -0.92 -19.18
CA ALA A 130 5.81 0.46 -19.64
C ALA A 130 7.30 0.74 -19.90
N GLU A 131 8.20 0.22 -19.07
CA GLU A 131 9.65 0.31 -19.29
C GLU A 131 10.08 -0.42 -20.57
N LEU A 132 9.57 -1.63 -20.79
CA LEU A 132 9.81 -2.38 -22.03
C LEU A 132 9.28 -1.66 -23.27
N THR A 133 8.13 -0.97 -23.13
CA THR A 133 7.50 -0.19 -24.21
C THR A 133 8.24 1.14 -24.44
N LEU A 134 8.69 1.82 -23.37
CA LEU A 134 9.50 3.05 -23.46
C LEU A 134 10.91 2.81 -23.98
N ASN A 135 11.46 1.61 -23.76
CA ASN A 135 12.76 1.22 -24.28
C ASN A 135 12.70 0.75 -25.74
N SER A 136 11.49 0.67 -26.32
CA SER A 136 11.38 0.43 -27.75
C SER A 136 11.97 1.63 -28.50
N SER A 137 12.86 1.34 -29.45
CA SER A 137 13.61 2.33 -30.25
C SER A 137 12.72 3.37 -30.92
N ILE A 138 11.44 3.08 -31.10
CA ILE A 138 10.41 3.92 -31.73
C ILE A 138 10.09 5.16 -30.90
N ILE A 139 10.00 5.05 -29.57
CA ILE A 139 9.68 6.21 -28.70
C ILE A 139 10.89 7.12 -28.54
N LYS A 140 12.08 6.55 -28.38
CA LYS A 140 13.34 7.33 -28.38
C LYS A 140 13.50 8.11 -29.67
N THR A 141 13.21 7.51 -30.80
CA THR A 141 13.33 8.15 -32.11
C THR A 141 12.27 9.24 -32.29
N ARG A 142 11.02 9.01 -31.90
CA ARG A 142 9.97 10.05 -31.97
C ARG A 142 10.27 11.24 -31.04
N PHE A 143 10.65 11.00 -29.81
CA PHE A 143 11.01 12.07 -28.87
C PHE A 143 12.21 12.88 -29.36
N MET A 144 13.24 12.24 -29.94
CA MET A 144 14.37 12.94 -30.55
C MET A 144 13.96 13.78 -31.75
N ILE A 145 13.08 13.28 -32.61
CA ILE A 145 12.59 14.01 -33.80
C ILE A 145 11.77 15.23 -33.37
N ASP A 146 10.84 15.07 -32.43
CA ASP A 146 9.99 16.17 -31.95
C ASP A 146 10.81 17.26 -31.24
N PHE A 147 11.79 16.86 -30.40
CA PHE A 147 12.67 17.80 -29.72
C PHE A 147 13.59 18.55 -30.70
N THR A 148 14.18 17.84 -31.67
CA THR A 148 15.04 18.46 -32.69
C THR A 148 14.24 19.40 -33.59
N SER A 149 13.04 19.03 -33.99
CA SER A 149 12.13 19.86 -34.80
C SER A 149 11.73 21.16 -34.07
N THR A 150 11.42 21.09 -32.76
CA THR A 150 11.07 22.25 -31.95
C THR A 150 12.24 23.23 -31.82
N ILE A 151 13.46 22.74 -31.61
CA ILE A 151 14.66 23.59 -31.56
C ILE A 151 14.90 24.24 -32.91
N LEU A 152 14.81 23.50 -34.01
CA LEU A 152 15.02 24.03 -35.35
C LEU A 152 14.04 25.14 -35.69
N LEU A 153 12.74 24.94 -35.36
CA LEU A 153 11.70 25.94 -35.57
C LEU A 153 11.93 27.22 -34.75
N SER A 154 12.40 27.06 -33.50
CA SER A 154 12.73 28.17 -32.61
C SER A 154 13.91 29.00 -33.15
N VAL A 155 14.96 28.35 -33.62
CA VAL A 155 16.13 29.02 -34.23
C VAL A 155 15.72 29.74 -35.52
N LEU A 156 14.91 29.11 -36.38
CA LEU A 156 14.45 29.70 -37.61
C LEU A 156 13.58 30.95 -37.37
N SER A 157 12.69 30.90 -36.38
CA SER A 157 11.85 32.03 -36.01
C SER A 157 12.67 33.19 -35.44
N ALA A 158 13.67 32.93 -34.60
CA ALA A 158 14.60 33.94 -34.11
C ALA A 158 15.39 34.62 -35.25
N LEU A 159 15.85 33.84 -36.22
CA LEU A 159 16.58 34.34 -37.37
C LEU A 159 15.70 35.27 -38.25
N LEU A 160 14.44 34.89 -38.48
CA LEU A 160 13.48 35.70 -39.21
C LEU A 160 13.18 37.04 -38.50
N ILE A 161 13.09 37.04 -37.17
CA ILE A 161 12.90 38.27 -36.40
C ILE A 161 14.11 39.18 -36.54
N VAL A 162 15.32 38.66 -36.43
CA VAL A 162 16.55 39.45 -36.59
C VAL A 162 16.67 40.02 -38.00
N LEU A 163 16.40 39.24 -39.05
CA LEU A 163 16.41 39.73 -40.43
C LEU A 163 15.38 40.85 -40.65
N ARG A 164 14.19 40.73 -40.06
CA ARG A 164 13.15 41.77 -40.15
C ARG A 164 13.55 43.05 -39.42
N MET A 165 14.22 42.93 -38.26
CA MET A 165 14.76 44.11 -37.56
C MET A 165 15.86 44.80 -38.35
N ILE A 166 16.76 44.06 -38.99
CA ILE A 166 17.80 44.64 -39.86
C ILE A 166 17.17 45.35 -41.04
N ASP A 167 16.17 44.76 -41.68
CA ASP A 167 15.45 45.38 -42.83
C ASP A 167 14.74 46.67 -42.45
N GLN A 168 14.14 46.74 -41.24
CA GLN A 168 13.52 47.93 -40.69
C GLN A 168 14.53 49.04 -40.36
N LEU A 169 15.73 48.69 -39.88
CA LEU A 169 16.79 49.65 -39.58
C LEU A 169 17.49 50.18 -40.85
N MET A 170 17.54 49.39 -41.90
CA MET A 170 18.16 49.82 -43.19
C MET A 170 17.26 50.66 -44.08
N LYS A 171 15.92 50.58 -43.96
CA LYS A 171 14.97 51.36 -44.74
C LYS A 171 15.13 52.88 -44.61
N PRO A 172 15.36 53.50 -43.43
CA PRO A 172 15.54 54.93 -43.32
C PRO A 172 16.87 55.46 -43.90
N MET A 173 17.89 54.60 -44.05
CA MET A 173 19.20 54.98 -44.61
C MET A 173 19.21 55.03 -46.14
N HIS A 174 18.22 54.47 -46.83
CA HIS A 174 18.13 54.46 -48.28
C HIS A 174 17.32 55.66 -48.85
N ASN A 175 16.68 56.43 -47.95
CA ASN A 175 15.88 57.61 -48.31
C ASN A 175 16.56 58.97 -47.93
N LEU A 176 17.85 58.91 -47.55
CA LEU A 176 18.73 60.06 -47.40
C LEU A 176 19.70 60.17 -48.59
#